data_9ec111e8e73111152c6cecdd6c686921
#
_entry.id   9ec111e8e73111152c6cecdd6c686921
#
_cell.length_a   1.000
_cell.length_b   1.000
_cell.length_c   1.000
_cell.angle_alpha   90.00
_cell.angle_beta   90.00
_cell.angle_gamma   90.00
#
_symmetry.space_group_name_H-M   'P 1'
#
loop_
_entity.id
_entity.type
_entity.pdbx_description
1 polymer ?
#
loop_
_entity_poly.entity_id
_entity_poly.type
_entity_poly.pdbx_seq_one_letter_code
_entity_poly.pdbx_strand_id
1 'polypeptide(L)'
;MNSDKGIRLHPSIIIEQSVNVLVILFVLFIFAYDSTSYSIYIFLLIIVAIFVSYVIWKKTYIFFKDDELVIERNLLIKSKKTIPYHKIASINVERKVLNRIFGTSALKININSGVNALAPEAVLTFKEDLALKIRAELSNKLFDHEYSKEADDKIESLVHFTFKDIFIHSICGLPTGQSVVGLFFLLYALVSVFFQSSGGVIVPLLIFIITDIIPPIFGVVKYYNFRMYRQGDSIHIQHGMIQTYRSSFKITRINAVCIRQTLLSRLIKKASIELEVVGLSGSDGKKPTVCLLTNVNKIPSILDNLLPEFVYEHATMKQPPAAKYPILLGYSLVAIVAVIITTLSGYSLIDYLLAQERIVETEILMYIPVAISALIVLLLLTCAHLSYNVKEFDMGGNLFTFVNEIVDRETTIINYDRVQVINIASSRIAHHFGLAKCKISLLSSMGERTITSGYFPESELSKIAERIIERISTGEYDYRLNGI
;
A
#
# COMPACT_ATOMS: atom_id res chain seq x y z
N MET A 1 -34.70 1.65 5.73
CA MET A 1 -34.98 0.80 4.54
C MET A 1 -35.22 -0.64 5.03
N ASN A 2 -36.37 -0.89 5.63
CA ASN A 2 -36.78 -2.25 6.01
C ASN A 2 -37.47 -2.88 4.78
N SER A 3 -36.74 -3.58 3.93
CA SER A 3 -37.35 -4.32 2.84
C SER A 3 -37.16 -5.82 3.10
N ASP A 4 -38.26 -6.47 3.49
CA ASP A 4 -38.40 -7.93 3.46
C ASP A 4 -38.27 -8.49 2.03
N LYS A 5 -38.24 -7.60 1.02
CA LYS A 5 -37.96 -7.95 -0.37
C LYS A 5 -36.47 -7.82 -0.64
N GLY A 6 -35.79 -8.97 -0.86
CA GLY A 6 -34.40 -8.98 -1.23
C GLY A 6 -34.11 -8.13 -2.48
N ILE A 7 -33.08 -7.26 -2.39
CA ILE A 7 -32.61 -6.43 -3.49
C ILE A 7 -31.60 -7.24 -4.31
N ARG A 8 -31.69 -7.16 -5.63
CA ARG A 8 -30.69 -7.78 -6.54
C ARG A 8 -29.60 -6.80 -6.92
N LEU A 9 -28.42 -7.33 -7.12
CA LEU A 9 -27.31 -6.60 -7.74
C LEU A 9 -27.63 -6.21 -9.18
N HIS A 10 -26.95 -5.18 -9.68
CA HIS A 10 -27.08 -4.78 -11.08
C HIS A 10 -26.48 -5.85 -12.00
N PRO A 11 -27.05 -6.14 -13.19
CA PRO A 11 -26.55 -7.17 -14.10
C PRO A 11 -25.11 -6.96 -14.58
N SER A 12 -24.59 -5.73 -14.58
CA SER A 12 -23.19 -5.43 -14.93
C SER A 12 -22.15 -6.23 -14.12
N ILE A 13 -22.54 -6.72 -12.93
CA ILE A 13 -21.67 -7.56 -12.09
C ILE A 13 -21.26 -8.86 -12.79
N ILE A 14 -22.07 -9.35 -13.74
CA ILE A 14 -21.75 -10.54 -14.55
C ILE A 14 -20.46 -10.28 -15.33
N ILE A 15 -20.36 -9.12 -15.96
CA ILE A 15 -19.19 -8.70 -16.73
C ILE A 15 -18.02 -8.41 -15.77
N GLU A 16 -18.24 -7.67 -14.68
CA GLU A 16 -17.22 -7.32 -13.71
C GLU A 16 -16.53 -8.56 -13.09
N GLN A 17 -17.31 -9.59 -12.75
CA GLN A 17 -16.79 -10.84 -12.20
C GLN A 17 -16.08 -11.69 -13.26
N SER A 18 -16.53 -11.63 -14.51
CA SER A 18 -15.96 -12.41 -15.61
C SER A 18 -14.67 -11.79 -16.16
N VAL A 19 -14.46 -10.46 -16.04
CA VAL A 19 -13.34 -9.73 -16.68
C VAL A 19 -11.98 -10.38 -16.40
N ASN A 20 -11.68 -10.68 -15.14
CA ASN A 20 -10.37 -11.26 -14.79
C ASN A 20 -10.16 -12.63 -15.45
N VAL A 21 -11.20 -13.45 -15.49
CA VAL A 21 -11.16 -14.78 -16.15
C VAL A 21 -11.06 -14.59 -17.66
N LEU A 22 -11.83 -13.65 -18.21
CA LEU A 22 -11.82 -13.36 -19.66
C LEU A 22 -10.46 -12.85 -20.14
N VAL A 23 -9.77 -12.00 -19.35
CA VAL A 23 -8.42 -11.53 -19.70
C VAL A 23 -7.43 -12.70 -19.75
N ILE A 24 -7.45 -13.58 -18.74
CA ILE A 24 -6.57 -14.77 -18.72
C ILE A 24 -6.86 -15.67 -19.92
N LEU A 25 -8.14 -15.95 -20.20
CA LEU A 25 -8.54 -16.79 -21.33
C LEU A 25 -8.21 -16.15 -22.68
N PHE A 26 -8.30 -14.83 -22.79
CA PHE A 26 -7.90 -14.09 -23.98
C PHE A 26 -6.40 -14.15 -24.24
N VAL A 27 -5.57 -14.02 -23.20
CA VAL A 27 -4.12 -14.21 -23.32
C VAL A 27 -3.80 -15.64 -23.77
N LEU A 28 -4.42 -16.64 -23.15
CA LEU A 28 -4.27 -18.04 -23.57
C LEU A 28 -4.73 -18.27 -25.02
N PHE A 29 -5.78 -17.58 -25.46
CA PHE A 29 -6.27 -17.63 -26.83
C PHE A 29 -5.24 -17.10 -27.82
N ILE A 30 -4.55 -16.00 -27.50
CA ILE A 30 -3.47 -15.46 -28.35
C ILE A 30 -2.34 -16.48 -28.52
N PHE A 31 -1.92 -17.13 -27.42
CA PHE A 31 -0.87 -18.17 -27.48
C PHE A 31 -1.30 -19.46 -28.19
N ALA A 32 -2.59 -19.75 -28.17
CA ALA A 32 -3.15 -20.95 -28.78
C ALA A 32 -3.70 -20.73 -30.22
N TYR A 33 -3.53 -19.53 -30.78
CA TYR A 33 -4.15 -19.12 -32.06
C TYR A 33 -3.80 -20.02 -33.24
N ASP A 34 -2.58 -20.54 -33.28
CA ASP A 34 -2.13 -21.44 -34.36
C ASP A 34 -2.77 -22.84 -34.30
N SER A 35 -3.47 -23.19 -33.21
CA SER A 35 -4.13 -24.48 -33.05
C SER A 35 -5.65 -24.31 -32.96
N THR A 36 -6.35 -24.67 -34.02
CA THR A 36 -7.81 -24.55 -34.13
C THR A 36 -8.54 -25.29 -33.00
N SER A 37 -8.02 -26.45 -32.58
CA SER A 37 -8.63 -27.24 -31.49
C SER A 37 -8.60 -26.53 -30.15
N TYR A 38 -7.45 -25.94 -29.77
CA TYR A 38 -7.34 -25.21 -28.47
C TYR A 38 -8.17 -23.95 -28.48
N SER A 39 -8.28 -23.24 -29.59
CA SER A 39 -9.09 -22.02 -29.71
C SER A 39 -10.58 -22.31 -29.47
N ILE A 40 -11.10 -23.42 -29.91
CA ILE A 40 -12.50 -23.83 -29.67
C ILE A 40 -12.73 -24.11 -28.18
N TYR A 41 -11.82 -24.81 -27.50
CA TYR A 41 -11.96 -25.07 -26.06
C TYR A 41 -11.91 -23.79 -25.23
N ILE A 42 -11.03 -22.84 -25.57
CA ILE A 42 -10.94 -21.55 -24.88
C ILE A 42 -12.23 -20.75 -25.08
N PHE A 43 -12.78 -20.72 -26.29
CA PHE A 43 -14.06 -20.06 -26.56
C PHE A 43 -15.22 -20.66 -25.75
N LEU A 44 -15.27 -21.98 -25.66
CA LEU A 44 -16.27 -22.68 -24.82
C LEU A 44 -16.12 -22.35 -23.34
N LEU A 45 -14.88 -22.27 -22.84
CA LEU A 45 -14.61 -21.84 -21.45
C LEU A 45 -15.08 -20.41 -21.17
N ILE A 46 -14.96 -19.50 -22.13
CA ILE A 46 -15.49 -18.13 -22.02
C ILE A 46 -17.01 -18.15 -21.85
N ILE A 47 -17.71 -18.93 -22.68
CA ILE A 47 -19.18 -19.06 -22.58
C ILE A 47 -19.58 -19.63 -21.22
N VAL A 48 -18.89 -20.68 -20.76
CA VAL A 48 -19.15 -21.30 -19.44
C VAL A 48 -18.90 -20.29 -18.31
N ALA A 49 -17.84 -19.51 -18.35
CA ALA A 49 -17.52 -18.49 -17.34
C ALA A 49 -18.62 -17.41 -17.24
N ILE A 50 -19.12 -16.92 -18.38
CA ILE A 50 -20.21 -15.96 -18.43
C ILE A 50 -21.50 -16.58 -17.91
N PHE A 51 -21.82 -17.82 -18.30
CA PHE A 51 -23.01 -18.53 -17.83
C PHE A 51 -22.98 -18.75 -16.31
N VAL A 52 -21.87 -19.17 -15.75
CA VAL A 52 -21.69 -19.33 -14.31
C VAL A 52 -21.91 -18.01 -13.58
N SER A 53 -21.31 -16.92 -14.07
CA SER A 53 -21.49 -15.57 -13.50
C SER A 53 -22.95 -15.11 -13.56
N TYR A 54 -23.66 -15.43 -14.64
CA TYR A 54 -25.10 -15.16 -14.77
C TYR A 54 -25.94 -15.91 -13.73
N VAL A 55 -25.66 -17.22 -13.54
CA VAL A 55 -26.38 -18.04 -12.56
C VAL A 55 -26.13 -17.53 -11.14
N ILE A 56 -24.89 -17.17 -10.82
CA ILE A 56 -24.52 -16.58 -9.52
C ILE A 56 -25.29 -15.28 -9.28
N TRP A 57 -25.28 -14.36 -10.25
CA TRP A 57 -26.02 -13.11 -10.17
C TRP A 57 -27.52 -13.34 -9.95
N LYS A 58 -28.15 -14.22 -10.74
CA LYS A 58 -29.59 -14.52 -10.68
C LYS A 58 -30.03 -15.09 -9.33
N LYS A 59 -29.14 -15.81 -8.64
CA LYS A 59 -29.41 -16.53 -7.38
C LYS A 59 -28.88 -15.78 -6.14
N THR A 60 -28.35 -14.56 -6.29
CA THR A 60 -27.87 -13.74 -5.19
C THR A 60 -28.88 -12.67 -4.82
N TYR A 61 -29.25 -12.61 -3.54
CA TYR A 61 -30.17 -11.63 -2.96
C TYR A 61 -29.53 -10.95 -1.76
N ILE A 62 -29.85 -9.67 -1.58
CA ILE A 62 -29.31 -8.84 -0.51
C ILE A 62 -30.47 -8.29 0.30
N PHE A 63 -30.40 -8.42 1.62
CA PHE A 63 -31.38 -7.94 2.57
C PHE A 63 -30.70 -6.95 3.51
N PHE A 64 -31.26 -5.75 3.61
CA PHE A 64 -30.86 -4.74 4.58
C PHE A 64 -31.84 -4.79 5.74
N LYS A 65 -31.44 -5.43 6.85
CA LYS A 65 -32.21 -5.48 8.08
C LYS A 65 -31.81 -4.34 9.01
N ASP A 66 -32.46 -4.25 10.18
CA ASP A 66 -32.22 -3.12 11.09
C ASP A 66 -30.79 -3.10 11.64
N ASP A 67 -30.19 -4.26 11.97
CA ASP A 67 -28.88 -4.38 12.61
C ASP A 67 -27.84 -5.13 11.77
N GLU A 68 -28.25 -5.70 10.63
CA GLU A 68 -27.39 -6.57 9.84
C GLU A 68 -27.62 -6.49 8.34
N LEU A 69 -26.57 -6.68 7.57
CA LEU A 69 -26.63 -6.92 6.13
C LEU A 69 -26.57 -8.43 5.88
N VAL A 70 -27.55 -8.97 5.17
CA VAL A 70 -27.60 -10.39 4.83
C VAL A 70 -27.48 -10.58 3.32
N ILE A 71 -26.52 -11.41 2.91
CA ILE A 71 -26.28 -11.79 1.52
C ILE A 71 -26.61 -13.27 1.39
N GLU A 72 -27.66 -13.60 0.65
CA GLU A 72 -28.07 -14.99 0.40
C GLU A 72 -27.76 -15.39 -1.03
N ARG A 73 -27.07 -16.50 -1.19
CA ARG A 73 -26.79 -17.14 -2.47
C ARG A 73 -27.42 -18.50 -2.51
N ASN A 74 -28.46 -18.67 -3.33
CA ASN A 74 -29.21 -19.90 -3.49
C ASN A 74 -28.69 -20.70 -4.71
N LEU A 75 -27.42 -21.13 -4.69
CA LEU A 75 -26.81 -22.01 -5.68
C LEU A 75 -27.04 -23.49 -5.34
N LEU A 76 -26.24 -24.40 -5.88
CA LEU A 76 -26.22 -25.81 -5.47
C LEU A 76 -25.98 -25.95 -3.96
N ILE A 77 -25.07 -25.12 -3.43
CA ILE A 77 -24.83 -24.97 -2.00
C ILE A 77 -25.44 -23.63 -1.58
N LYS A 78 -26.43 -23.67 -0.67
CA LYS A 78 -27.01 -22.46 -0.09
C LYS A 78 -26.00 -21.81 0.83
N SER A 79 -25.65 -20.55 0.60
CA SER A 79 -24.76 -19.75 1.42
C SER A 79 -25.50 -18.52 1.91
N LYS A 80 -25.46 -18.30 3.22
CA LYS A 80 -25.97 -17.10 3.89
C LYS A 80 -24.83 -16.42 4.60
N LYS A 81 -24.52 -15.20 4.21
CA LYS A 81 -23.48 -14.37 4.83
C LYS A 81 -24.16 -13.21 5.54
N THR A 82 -23.95 -13.11 6.84
CA THR A 82 -24.50 -12.06 7.69
C THR A 82 -23.39 -11.15 8.17
N ILE A 83 -23.56 -9.84 7.96
CA ILE A 83 -22.59 -8.81 8.36
C ILE A 83 -23.30 -7.84 9.31
N PRO A 84 -23.07 -7.94 10.65
CA PRO A 84 -23.60 -7.00 11.63
C PRO A 84 -23.03 -5.59 11.38
N TYR A 85 -23.89 -4.57 11.46
CA TYR A 85 -23.45 -3.19 11.16
C TYR A 85 -22.36 -2.71 12.11
N HIS A 86 -22.39 -3.06 13.39
CA HIS A 86 -21.35 -2.68 14.36
C HIS A 86 -19.95 -3.23 14.03
N LYS A 87 -19.85 -4.31 13.22
CA LYS A 87 -18.57 -4.87 12.75
C LYS A 87 -18.06 -4.20 11.49
N ILE A 88 -18.85 -3.37 10.81
CA ILE A 88 -18.42 -2.68 9.60
C ILE A 88 -17.36 -1.63 9.97
N ALA A 89 -16.19 -1.74 9.38
CA ALA A 89 -15.07 -0.83 9.60
C ALA A 89 -15.10 0.37 8.65
N SER A 90 -15.45 0.12 7.38
CA SER A 90 -15.54 1.18 6.36
C SER A 90 -16.52 0.83 5.25
N ILE A 91 -17.06 1.87 4.62
CA ILE A 91 -17.90 1.78 3.44
C ILE A 91 -17.28 2.63 2.35
N ASN A 92 -16.88 1.97 1.27
CA ASN A 92 -16.24 2.63 0.13
C ASN A 92 -17.11 2.51 -1.10
N VAL A 93 -17.25 3.59 -1.86
CA VAL A 93 -17.90 3.57 -3.17
C VAL A 93 -16.85 3.77 -4.24
N GLU A 94 -16.71 2.78 -5.09
CA GLU A 94 -15.83 2.84 -6.26
C GLU A 94 -16.65 2.86 -7.54
N ARG A 95 -16.21 3.66 -8.48
CA ARG A 95 -16.78 3.70 -9.82
C ARG A 95 -15.66 3.51 -10.83
N LYS A 96 -15.47 2.26 -11.24
CA LYS A 96 -14.48 1.87 -12.26
C LYS A 96 -15.00 2.21 -13.67
N VAL A 97 -14.15 2.03 -14.68
CA VAL A 97 -14.49 2.29 -16.09
C VAL A 97 -15.78 1.56 -16.51
N LEU A 98 -15.89 0.27 -16.21
CA LEU A 98 -17.08 -0.52 -16.52
C LEU A 98 -18.32 0.03 -15.79
N ASN A 99 -18.18 0.42 -14.53
CA ASN A 99 -19.29 1.00 -13.78
C ASN A 99 -19.79 2.31 -14.40
N ARG A 100 -18.90 3.12 -14.99
CA ARG A 100 -19.28 4.34 -15.71
C ARG A 100 -20.07 4.04 -16.98
N ILE A 101 -19.63 3.03 -17.75
CA ILE A 101 -20.31 2.61 -18.97
C ILE A 101 -21.74 2.13 -18.65
N PHE A 102 -21.93 1.40 -17.56
CA PHE A 102 -23.22 0.85 -17.14
C PHE A 102 -24.04 1.75 -16.20
N GLY A 103 -23.54 2.96 -15.85
CA GLY A 103 -24.21 3.86 -14.89
C GLY A 103 -24.31 3.27 -13.48
N THR A 104 -23.36 2.44 -13.07
CA THR A 104 -23.34 1.74 -11.78
C THR A 104 -22.23 2.24 -10.87
N SER A 105 -22.28 1.84 -9.60
CA SER A 105 -21.21 2.01 -8.62
C SER A 105 -21.09 0.76 -7.75
N ALA A 106 -19.87 0.38 -7.41
CA ALA A 106 -19.59 -0.74 -6.52
C ALA A 106 -19.43 -0.22 -5.08
N LEU A 107 -20.30 -0.69 -4.19
CA LEU A 107 -20.25 -0.46 -2.77
C LEU A 107 -19.43 -1.56 -2.12
N LYS A 108 -18.28 -1.23 -1.57
CA LYS A 108 -17.39 -2.15 -0.86
C LYS A 108 -17.60 -1.98 0.63
N ILE A 109 -17.91 -3.08 1.29
CA ILE A 109 -18.13 -3.15 2.73
C ILE A 109 -16.97 -3.93 3.33
N ASN A 110 -16.25 -3.32 4.26
CA ASN A 110 -15.14 -3.93 4.95
C ASN A 110 -15.50 -4.09 6.43
N ILE A 111 -15.10 -5.23 7.01
CA ILE A 111 -15.24 -5.49 8.43
C ILE A 111 -13.87 -5.43 9.11
N ASN A 112 -13.90 -5.27 10.41
CA ASN A 112 -12.70 -5.32 11.24
C ASN A 112 -12.29 -6.79 11.45
N SER A 113 -11.57 -7.37 10.50
CA SER A 113 -11.08 -8.75 10.57
C SER A 113 -9.63 -8.82 10.12
N GLY A 114 -8.75 -9.35 10.99
CA GLY A 114 -7.34 -9.57 10.65
C GLY A 114 -7.12 -10.67 9.60
N VAL A 115 -8.10 -11.54 9.38
CA VAL A 115 -7.95 -12.74 8.52
C VAL A 115 -8.09 -12.41 7.03
N ASN A 116 -8.91 -11.41 6.65
CA ASN A 116 -9.20 -11.05 5.25
C ASN A 116 -9.00 -9.55 4.97
N ALA A 117 -7.96 -8.95 5.53
CA ALA A 117 -7.72 -7.51 5.38
C ALA A 117 -7.50 -7.04 3.93
N LEU A 118 -7.06 -7.95 3.04
CA LEU A 118 -6.76 -7.63 1.63
C LEU A 118 -7.99 -7.55 0.72
N ALA A 119 -9.12 -8.15 1.12
CA ALA A 119 -10.33 -8.18 0.30
C ALA A 119 -11.52 -7.61 1.08
N PRO A 120 -12.42 -6.84 0.42
CA PRO A 120 -13.65 -6.40 1.04
C PRO A 120 -14.53 -7.61 1.38
N GLU A 121 -15.23 -7.52 2.52
CA GLU A 121 -16.14 -8.58 2.97
C GLU A 121 -17.31 -8.76 2.00
N ALA A 122 -17.77 -7.66 1.41
CA ALA A 122 -18.79 -7.68 0.36
C ALA A 122 -18.52 -6.58 -0.67
N VAL A 123 -18.76 -6.92 -1.94
CA VAL A 123 -18.80 -5.97 -3.07
C VAL A 123 -20.17 -6.03 -3.69
N LEU A 124 -20.90 -4.92 -3.65
CA LEU A 124 -22.29 -4.82 -4.07
C LEU A 124 -22.39 -3.77 -5.17
N THR A 125 -22.67 -4.18 -6.40
CA THR A 125 -22.83 -3.27 -7.54
C THR A 125 -24.29 -2.91 -7.75
N PHE A 126 -24.61 -1.62 -7.66
CA PHE A 126 -25.94 -1.06 -7.88
C PHE A 126 -25.89 0.09 -8.90
N LYS A 127 -27.07 0.58 -9.34
CA LYS A 127 -27.14 1.88 -10.02
C LYS A 127 -26.57 2.96 -9.10
N GLU A 128 -25.90 3.96 -9.68
CA GLU A 128 -25.18 5.00 -8.94
C GLU A 128 -26.04 5.66 -7.85
N ASP A 129 -27.26 6.08 -8.20
CA ASP A 129 -28.15 6.75 -7.25
C ASP A 129 -28.55 5.85 -6.06
N LEU A 130 -28.78 4.56 -6.33
CA LEU A 130 -29.11 3.59 -5.29
C LEU A 130 -27.88 3.29 -4.41
N ALA A 131 -26.71 3.14 -5.01
CA ALA A 131 -25.46 2.92 -4.26
C ALA A 131 -25.15 4.10 -3.31
N LEU A 132 -25.34 5.33 -3.77
CA LEU A 132 -25.15 6.52 -2.94
C LEU A 132 -26.20 6.64 -1.83
N LYS A 133 -27.47 6.32 -2.10
CA LYS A 133 -28.52 6.27 -1.07
C LYS A 133 -28.19 5.23 0.01
N ILE A 134 -27.85 4.00 -0.41
CA ILE A 134 -27.48 2.93 0.53
C ILE A 134 -26.25 3.34 1.36
N ARG A 135 -25.23 3.94 0.72
CA ARG A 135 -24.07 4.46 1.44
C ARG A 135 -24.47 5.48 2.49
N ALA A 136 -25.28 6.48 2.13
CA ALA A 136 -25.73 7.52 3.05
C ALA A 136 -26.49 6.91 4.24
N GLU A 137 -27.43 6.02 3.99
CA GLU A 137 -28.23 5.38 5.04
C GLU A 137 -27.39 4.50 5.96
N LEU A 138 -26.46 3.71 5.41
CA LEU A 138 -25.51 2.93 6.21
C LEU A 138 -24.53 3.83 6.98
N SER A 139 -24.05 4.91 6.36
CA SER A 139 -23.18 5.89 7.02
C SER A 139 -23.87 6.56 8.20
N ASN A 140 -25.12 6.96 8.05
CA ASN A 140 -25.91 7.55 9.13
C ASN A 140 -26.12 6.57 10.30
N LYS A 141 -26.33 5.29 10.00
CA LYS A 141 -26.43 4.24 11.04
C LYS A 141 -25.10 3.93 11.75
N LEU A 142 -23.98 4.15 11.07
CA LEU A 142 -22.65 3.78 11.59
C LEU A 142 -21.88 4.93 12.22
N PHE A 143 -22.10 6.17 11.76
CA PHE A 143 -21.26 7.32 12.07
C PHE A 143 -21.93 8.40 12.91
N ASP A 144 -23.13 8.17 13.47
CA ASP A 144 -23.89 9.08 14.36
C ASP A 144 -24.07 10.54 13.85
N HIS A 145 -23.83 10.80 12.57
CA HIS A 145 -23.99 12.09 11.93
C HIS A 145 -24.86 12.00 10.69
N GLU A 146 -25.74 12.97 10.48
CA GLU A 146 -26.53 13.08 9.26
C GLU A 146 -25.61 13.28 8.05
N TYR A 147 -25.41 12.21 7.30
CA TYR A 147 -24.76 12.25 6.01
C TYR A 147 -25.74 12.76 4.95
N SER A 148 -25.64 14.03 4.56
CA SER A 148 -26.40 14.57 3.45
C SER A 148 -25.54 14.68 2.19
N LYS A 149 -26.11 14.33 1.03
CA LYS A 149 -25.45 14.46 -0.27
C LYS A 149 -25.03 15.90 -0.57
N GLU A 150 -25.76 16.88 -0.03
CA GLU A 150 -25.48 18.32 -0.15
C GLU A 150 -24.29 18.77 0.72
N ALA A 151 -23.98 18.05 1.79
CA ALA A 151 -22.82 18.34 2.62
C ALA A 151 -21.52 17.94 1.90
N ASP A 152 -21.50 16.83 1.16
CA ASP A 152 -20.30 16.35 0.42
C ASP A 152 -19.83 17.38 -0.64
N ASP A 153 -20.76 18.13 -1.25
CA ASP A 153 -20.45 19.14 -2.28
C ASP A 153 -20.14 20.54 -1.71
N LYS A 154 -20.55 20.84 -0.47
CA LYS A 154 -20.41 22.16 0.18
C LYS A 154 -19.28 22.24 1.21
N ILE A 155 -18.74 21.11 1.68
CA ILE A 155 -17.66 21.13 2.68
C ILE A 155 -16.35 21.50 1.98
N GLU A 156 -15.78 22.62 2.37
CA GLU A 156 -14.43 23.01 1.93
C GLU A 156 -13.41 21.97 2.41
N SER A 157 -12.62 21.45 1.46
CA SER A 157 -11.51 20.56 1.79
C SER A 157 -10.49 21.30 2.65
N LEU A 158 -10.03 20.68 3.74
CA LEU A 158 -9.00 21.24 4.62
C LEU A 158 -7.73 21.65 3.89
N VAL A 159 -7.41 20.99 2.79
CA VAL A 159 -6.26 21.29 1.94
C VAL A 159 -6.68 21.21 0.47
N HIS A 160 -6.48 22.30 -0.26
CA HIS A 160 -6.69 22.34 -1.71
C HIS A 160 -5.41 21.96 -2.44
N PHE A 161 -5.48 20.92 -3.27
CA PHE A 161 -4.38 20.50 -4.13
C PHE A 161 -4.63 20.94 -5.58
N THR A 162 -3.69 21.68 -6.13
CA THR A 162 -3.71 22.06 -7.53
C THR A 162 -3.30 20.90 -8.42
N PHE A 163 -3.59 20.98 -9.72
CA PHE A 163 -3.10 20.00 -10.70
C PHE A 163 -1.57 19.84 -10.64
N LYS A 164 -0.84 20.93 -10.40
CA LYS A 164 0.62 20.92 -10.23
C LYS A 164 1.05 20.08 -9.03
N ASP A 165 0.33 20.17 -7.90
CA ASP A 165 0.66 19.39 -6.70
C ASP A 165 0.41 17.90 -6.94
N ILE A 166 -0.67 17.54 -7.64
CA ILE A 166 -0.99 16.18 -8.04
C ILE A 166 0.09 15.62 -8.96
N PHE A 167 0.54 16.41 -9.94
CA PHE A 167 1.60 16.03 -10.87
C PHE A 167 2.93 15.79 -10.13
N ILE A 168 3.33 16.72 -9.25
CA ILE A 168 4.52 16.57 -8.41
C ILE A 168 4.41 15.34 -7.51
N HIS A 169 3.24 15.11 -6.89
CA HIS A 169 3.02 13.92 -6.07
C HIS A 169 3.15 12.63 -6.87
N SER A 170 2.64 12.62 -8.10
CA SER A 170 2.67 11.43 -8.96
C SER A 170 4.08 11.05 -9.40
N ILE A 171 4.98 12.02 -9.59
CA ILE A 171 6.37 11.77 -9.96
C ILE A 171 7.24 11.57 -8.72
N CYS A 172 7.25 12.55 -7.81
CA CYS A 172 8.15 12.54 -6.66
C CYS A 172 7.68 11.61 -5.52
N GLY A 173 6.45 11.13 -5.55
CA GLY A 173 5.90 10.15 -4.61
C GLY A 173 6.23 8.69 -4.95
N LEU A 174 6.85 8.40 -6.09
CA LEU A 174 7.28 7.05 -6.44
C LEU A 174 8.34 6.55 -5.46
N PRO A 175 8.29 5.26 -5.07
CA PRO A 175 9.34 4.66 -4.27
C PRO A 175 10.69 4.78 -4.95
N THR A 176 11.70 5.29 -4.23
CA THR A 176 13.03 5.55 -4.80
C THR A 176 13.66 4.28 -5.37
N GLY A 177 13.46 3.12 -4.74
CA GLY A 177 13.96 1.85 -5.25
C GLY A 177 13.43 1.50 -6.64
N GLN A 178 12.14 1.78 -6.89
CA GLN A 178 11.53 1.57 -8.21
C GLN A 178 12.16 2.47 -9.26
N SER A 179 12.32 3.76 -8.97
CA SER A 179 12.91 4.73 -9.91
C SER A 179 14.39 4.44 -10.18
N VAL A 180 15.15 3.92 -9.21
CA VAL A 180 16.54 3.49 -9.41
C VAL A 180 16.63 2.32 -10.40
N VAL A 181 15.73 1.33 -10.27
CA VAL A 181 15.65 0.19 -11.20
C VAL A 181 15.33 0.66 -12.62
N GLY A 182 14.35 1.53 -12.78
CA GLY A 182 13.98 2.05 -14.10
C GLY A 182 15.10 2.88 -14.73
N LEU A 183 15.75 3.75 -13.96
CA LEU A 183 16.91 4.52 -14.43
C LEU A 183 18.08 3.60 -14.86
N PHE A 184 18.32 2.51 -14.14
CA PHE A 184 19.31 1.52 -14.54
C PHE A 184 19.00 0.93 -15.92
N PHE A 185 17.74 0.54 -16.18
CA PHE A 185 17.34 0.03 -17.48
C PHE A 185 17.37 1.10 -18.59
N LEU A 186 17.09 2.35 -18.26
CA LEU A 186 17.27 3.46 -19.21
C LEU A 186 18.74 3.62 -19.60
N LEU A 187 19.65 3.63 -18.63
CA LEU A 187 21.08 3.72 -18.89
C LEU A 187 21.57 2.53 -19.72
N TYR A 188 21.12 1.32 -19.39
CA TYR A 188 21.44 0.14 -20.18
C TYR A 188 20.93 0.24 -21.62
N ALA A 189 19.71 0.75 -21.83
CA ALA A 189 19.18 0.98 -23.18
C ALA A 189 20.04 1.99 -23.95
N LEU A 190 20.43 3.09 -23.33
CA LEU A 190 21.29 4.10 -23.94
C LEU A 190 22.65 3.54 -24.33
N VAL A 191 23.30 2.76 -23.43
CA VAL A 191 24.56 2.10 -23.74
C VAL A 191 24.41 1.10 -24.90
N SER A 192 23.31 0.35 -24.94
CA SER A 192 23.03 -0.63 -26.03
C SER A 192 22.90 0.03 -27.39
N VAL A 193 22.45 1.29 -27.48
CA VAL A 193 22.43 2.08 -28.73
C VAL A 193 23.83 2.29 -29.26
N PHE A 194 24.79 2.66 -28.39
CA PHE A 194 26.19 2.89 -28.80
C PHE A 194 26.85 1.62 -29.34
N PHE A 195 26.49 0.44 -28.83
CA PHE A 195 27.02 -0.84 -29.28
C PHE A 195 26.24 -1.46 -30.45
N GLN A 196 25.34 -0.69 -31.11
CA GLN A 196 24.50 -1.10 -32.26
C GLN A 196 23.75 -2.42 -32.07
N SER A 197 23.41 -2.79 -30.85
CA SER A 197 22.64 -3.98 -30.51
C SER A 197 21.14 -3.72 -30.67
N SER A 198 20.61 -3.91 -31.89
CA SER A 198 19.20 -3.60 -32.21
C SER A 198 18.18 -4.34 -31.33
N GLY A 199 18.49 -5.56 -30.88
CA GLY A 199 17.61 -6.32 -29.94
C GLY A 199 17.76 -5.92 -28.48
N GLY A 200 18.87 -5.31 -28.07
CA GLY A 200 19.19 -4.98 -26.68
C GLY A 200 18.51 -3.72 -26.16
N VAL A 201 17.90 -2.88 -27.01
CA VAL A 201 17.36 -1.56 -26.64
C VAL A 201 15.90 -1.63 -26.21
N ILE A 202 15.08 -2.43 -26.91
CA ILE A 202 13.62 -2.39 -26.78
C ILE A 202 13.16 -2.86 -25.40
N VAL A 203 13.67 -3.99 -24.92
CA VAL A 203 13.23 -4.57 -23.63
C VAL A 203 13.57 -3.68 -22.44
N PRO A 204 14.81 -3.18 -22.27
CA PRO A 204 15.14 -2.26 -21.18
C PRO A 204 14.36 -0.94 -21.25
N LEU A 205 14.14 -0.40 -22.45
CA LEU A 205 13.34 0.80 -22.63
C LEU A 205 11.88 0.58 -22.20
N LEU A 206 11.28 -0.57 -22.55
CA LEU A 206 9.94 -0.94 -22.10
C LEU A 206 9.89 -1.07 -20.58
N ILE A 207 10.90 -1.66 -19.94
CA ILE A 207 10.96 -1.75 -18.48
C ILE A 207 10.99 -0.36 -17.86
N PHE A 208 11.83 0.55 -18.36
CA PHE A 208 11.86 1.94 -17.90
C PHE A 208 10.50 2.63 -18.05
N ILE A 209 9.83 2.48 -19.20
CA ILE A 209 8.50 3.07 -19.43
C ILE A 209 7.49 2.52 -18.41
N ILE A 210 7.50 1.21 -18.15
CA ILE A 210 6.58 0.56 -17.21
C ILE A 210 6.85 0.98 -15.76
N THR A 211 8.12 1.18 -15.38
CA THR A 211 8.49 1.50 -13.98
C THR A 211 8.41 2.99 -13.66
N ASP A 212 8.77 3.88 -14.59
CA ASP A 212 8.95 5.31 -14.29
C ASP A 212 8.06 6.26 -15.09
N ILE A 213 7.52 5.87 -16.23
CA ILE A 213 6.66 6.74 -17.05
C ILE A 213 5.18 6.43 -16.78
N ILE A 214 4.79 5.16 -16.82
CA ILE A 214 3.40 4.75 -16.65
C ILE A 214 2.85 5.07 -15.25
N PRO A 215 3.55 4.78 -14.12
CA PRO A 215 3.01 5.00 -12.79
C PRO A 215 2.68 6.47 -12.47
N PRO A 216 3.50 7.48 -12.83
CA PRO A 216 3.12 8.89 -12.69
C PRO A 216 1.84 9.26 -13.44
N ILE A 217 1.67 8.79 -14.68
CA ILE A 217 0.47 9.06 -15.48
C ILE A 217 -0.77 8.49 -14.76
N PHE A 218 -0.69 7.23 -14.30
CA PHE A 218 -1.77 6.64 -13.49
C PHE A 218 -1.97 7.36 -12.16
N GLY A 219 -0.90 7.87 -11.55
CA GLY A 219 -0.95 8.68 -10.33
C GLY A 219 -1.76 9.96 -10.54
N VAL A 220 -1.51 10.71 -11.61
CA VAL A 220 -2.27 11.92 -11.95
C VAL A 220 -3.76 11.59 -12.15
N VAL A 221 -4.07 10.55 -12.89
CA VAL A 221 -5.45 10.09 -13.13
C VAL A 221 -6.12 9.66 -11.83
N LYS A 222 -5.39 8.95 -10.96
CA LYS A 222 -5.89 8.45 -9.67
C LYS A 222 -6.19 9.57 -8.68
N TYR A 223 -5.27 10.52 -8.51
CA TYR A 223 -5.39 11.60 -7.52
C TYR A 223 -6.07 12.87 -8.07
N TYR A 224 -6.59 12.82 -9.29
CA TYR A 224 -7.33 13.94 -9.87
C TYR A 224 -8.48 14.38 -8.96
N ASN A 225 -8.65 15.69 -8.77
CA ASN A 225 -9.66 16.30 -7.91
C ASN A 225 -9.65 15.72 -6.48
N PHE A 226 -8.46 15.59 -5.90
CA PHE A 226 -8.27 15.06 -4.56
C PHE A 226 -8.87 16.02 -3.54
N ARG A 227 -9.82 15.51 -2.77
CA ARG A 227 -10.49 16.22 -1.67
C ARG A 227 -10.47 15.37 -0.42
N MET A 228 -10.22 16.02 0.71
CA MET A 228 -10.21 15.37 2.00
C MET A 228 -10.76 16.32 3.04
N TYR A 229 -11.64 15.83 3.90
CA TYR A 229 -12.20 16.59 5.01
C TYR A 229 -12.49 15.68 6.20
N ARG A 230 -12.56 16.29 7.37
CA ARG A 230 -12.98 15.64 8.60
C ARG A 230 -14.38 16.11 8.95
N GLN A 231 -15.25 15.19 9.32
CA GLN A 231 -16.59 15.47 9.83
C GLN A 231 -16.78 14.68 11.12
N GLY A 232 -16.74 15.41 12.25
CA GLY A 232 -16.79 14.79 13.57
C GLY A 232 -15.67 13.76 13.78
N ASP A 233 -16.04 12.51 14.05
CA ASP A 233 -15.12 11.39 14.27
C ASP A 233 -14.80 10.60 12.99
N SER A 234 -15.07 11.16 11.82
CA SER A 234 -14.91 10.48 10.54
C SER A 234 -14.07 11.28 9.56
N ILE A 235 -13.25 10.57 8.78
CA ILE A 235 -12.48 11.13 7.68
C ILE A 235 -13.08 10.66 6.37
N HIS A 236 -13.22 11.61 5.45
CA HIS A 236 -13.74 11.40 4.11
C HIS A 236 -12.68 11.76 3.08
N ILE A 237 -12.44 10.86 2.14
CA ILE A 237 -11.47 11.04 1.05
C ILE A 237 -12.19 10.79 -0.27
N GLN A 238 -12.02 11.71 -1.21
CA GLN A 238 -12.54 11.57 -2.57
C GLN A 238 -11.47 11.95 -3.58
N HIS A 239 -11.29 11.13 -4.61
CA HIS A 239 -10.38 11.40 -5.71
C HIS A 239 -10.70 10.56 -6.95
N GLY A 240 -10.11 10.90 -8.09
CA GLY A 240 -10.08 10.10 -9.30
C GLY A 240 -10.79 10.72 -10.49
N MET A 241 -10.15 10.62 -11.65
CA MET A 241 -10.64 11.13 -12.93
C MET A 241 -11.45 10.06 -13.68
N ILE A 242 -10.81 8.93 -13.99
CA ILE A 242 -11.44 7.81 -14.73
C ILE A 242 -12.15 6.86 -13.76
N GLN A 243 -11.48 6.54 -12.66
CA GLN A 243 -12.06 5.77 -11.56
C GLN A 243 -12.24 6.71 -10.37
N THR A 244 -13.46 6.82 -9.86
CA THR A 244 -13.71 7.64 -8.67
C THR A 244 -13.75 6.78 -7.44
N TYR A 245 -13.05 7.25 -6.42
CA TYR A 245 -12.94 6.61 -5.11
C TYR A 245 -13.54 7.55 -4.07
N ARG A 246 -14.48 7.05 -3.28
CA ARG A 246 -15.06 7.75 -2.12
C ARG A 246 -14.96 6.82 -0.93
N SER A 247 -14.11 7.15 0.00
CA SER A 247 -13.84 6.36 1.21
C SER A 247 -14.20 7.15 2.45
N SER A 248 -14.83 6.49 3.42
CA SER A 248 -15.17 7.07 4.73
C SER A 248 -14.83 6.06 5.81
N PHE A 249 -14.14 6.51 6.87
CA PHE A 249 -13.78 5.67 8.00
C PHE A 249 -13.67 6.50 9.29
N LYS A 250 -13.89 5.85 10.43
CA LYS A 250 -13.76 6.49 11.75
C LYS A 250 -12.28 6.71 12.11
N ILE A 251 -11.99 7.79 12.84
CA ILE A 251 -10.66 8.09 13.39
C ILE A 251 -10.21 6.96 14.32
N THR A 252 -11.16 6.37 15.06
CA THR A 252 -10.90 5.21 15.91
C THR A 252 -10.41 3.97 15.16
N ARG A 253 -10.42 3.93 13.83
CA ARG A 253 -9.90 2.85 12.99
C ARG A 253 -8.48 3.10 12.46
N ILE A 254 -7.91 4.26 12.79
CA ILE A 254 -6.54 4.60 12.41
C ILE A 254 -5.58 3.98 13.44
N ASN A 255 -4.70 3.11 12.98
CA ASN A 255 -3.71 2.45 13.83
C ASN A 255 -2.37 3.18 13.85
N ALA A 256 -2.01 3.83 12.75
CA ALA A 256 -0.83 4.67 12.67
C ALA A 256 -0.97 5.73 11.58
N VAL A 257 -0.24 6.82 11.77
CA VAL A 257 -0.04 7.88 10.77
C VAL A 257 1.37 7.80 10.25
N CYS A 258 1.53 7.74 8.92
CA CYS A 258 2.80 7.61 8.24
C CYS A 258 3.10 8.90 7.48
N ILE A 259 4.15 9.60 7.85
CA ILE A 259 4.68 10.76 7.10
C ILE A 259 5.79 10.23 6.21
N ARG A 260 5.58 10.25 4.89
CA ARG A 260 6.48 9.65 3.93
C ARG A 260 7.20 10.70 3.09
N GLN A 261 8.50 10.49 2.91
CA GLN A 261 9.38 11.28 2.07
C GLN A 261 10.26 10.35 1.22
N THR A 262 10.03 10.31 -0.09
CA THR A 262 10.94 9.66 -1.04
C THR A 262 12.20 10.52 -1.23
N LEU A 263 13.24 10.00 -1.86
CA LEU A 263 14.45 10.78 -2.14
C LEU A 263 14.15 12.07 -2.89
N LEU A 264 13.35 11.99 -3.98
CA LEU A 264 12.96 13.15 -4.78
C LEU A 264 12.13 14.15 -3.96
N SER A 265 11.19 13.67 -3.15
CA SER A 265 10.36 14.53 -2.32
C SER A 265 11.17 15.24 -1.22
N ARG A 266 12.23 14.62 -0.69
CA ARG A 266 13.16 15.24 0.25
C ARG A 266 13.96 16.37 -0.39
N LEU A 267 14.43 16.20 -1.64
CA LEU A 267 15.12 17.26 -2.39
C LEU A 267 14.26 18.53 -2.54
N ILE A 268 12.95 18.35 -2.77
CA ILE A 268 12.00 19.47 -2.89
C ILE A 268 11.35 19.86 -1.55
N LYS A 269 11.82 19.31 -0.41
CA LYS A 269 11.32 19.56 0.96
C LYS A 269 9.81 19.34 1.10
N LYS A 270 9.28 18.28 0.48
CA LYS A 270 7.87 17.88 0.57
C LYS A 270 7.73 16.52 1.24
N ALA A 271 6.55 16.31 1.88
CA ALA A 271 6.16 15.03 2.46
C ALA A 271 4.68 14.75 2.19
N SER A 272 4.28 13.49 2.18
CA SER A 272 2.89 13.05 2.12
C SER A 272 2.48 12.41 3.45
N ILE A 273 1.16 12.40 3.74
CA ILE A 273 0.59 11.72 4.89
C ILE A 273 -0.25 10.56 4.39
N GLU A 274 0.08 9.37 4.86
CA GLU A 274 -0.63 8.12 4.62
C GLU A 274 -1.11 7.56 5.95
N LEU A 275 -2.17 6.77 5.96
CA LEU A 275 -2.71 6.17 7.17
C LEU A 275 -2.65 4.64 7.13
N GLU A 276 -2.44 4.04 8.29
CA GLU A 276 -2.71 2.62 8.52
C GLU A 276 -4.12 2.50 9.11
N VAL A 277 -5.07 2.09 8.29
CA VAL A 277 -6.49 1.99 8.68
C VAL A 277 -6.96 0.56 8.52
N VAL A 278 -7.62 0.03 9.54
CA VAL A 278 -8.21 -1.31 9.48
C VAL A 278 -9.46 -1.30 8.59
N GLY A 279 -9.58 -2.33 7.76
CA GLY A 279 -10.79 -2.53 6.95
C GLY A 279 -10.94 -1.56 5.78
N LEU A 280 -9.86 -0.93 5.33
CA LEU A 280 -9.83 -0.11 4.13
C LEU A 280 -9.11 -0.86 3.02
N SER A 281 -9.67 -1.98 2.57
CA SER A 281 -9.15 -2.68 1.40
C SER A 281 -9.49 -1.91 0.14
N GLY A 282 -8.56 -1.07 -0.30
CA GLY A 282 -8.62 -0.45 -1.62
C GLY A 282 -8.32 -1.48 -2.72
N SER A 283 -8.76 -1.21 -3.94
CA SER A 283 -8.45 -2.07 -5.11
C SER A 283 -6.95 -2.24 -5.36
N ASP A 284 -6.12 -1.37 -4.80
CA ASP A 284 -4.68 -1.30 -5.07
C ASP A 284 -3.81 -1.84 -3.92
N GLY A 285 -4.41 -2.33 -2.81
CA GLY A 285 -3.66 -2.81 -1.65
C GLY A 285 -2.72 -1.76 -1.03
N LYS A 286 -2.89 -0.47 -1.33
CA LYS A 286 -2.05 0.62 -0.81
C LYS A 286 -2.71 1.31 0.36
N LYS A 287 -1.88 1.92 1.21
CA LYS A 287 -2.34 2.79 2.30
C LYS A 287 -3.16 3.95 1.76
N PRO A 288 -4.27 4.35 2.40
CA PRO A 288 -4.98 5.56 2.02
C PRO A 288 -4.10 6.78 2.25
N THR A 289 -3.90 7.57 1.20
CA THR A 289 -3.22 8.86 1.27
C THR A 289 -4.24 9.91 1.69
N VAL A 290 -3.98 10.62 2.77
CA VAL A 290 -4.84 11.73 3.25
C VAL A 290 -4.28 13.10 2.91
N CYS A 291 -2.98 13.19 2.70
CA CYS A 291 -2.35 14.41 2.22
C CYS A 291 -1.34 14.08 1.13
N LEU A 292 -1.49 14.70 -0.04
CA LEU A 292 -0.52 14.60 -1.11
C LEU A 292 0.78 15.32 -0.72
N LEU A 293 1.82 15.23 -1.56
CA LEU A 293 3.09 15.90 -1.30
C LEU A 293 2.92 17.40 -1.07
N THR A 294 3.09 17.80 0.17
CA THR A 294 3.04 19.19 0.63
C THR A 294 4.35 19.59 1.32
N ASN A 295 4.57 20.87 1.56
CA ASN A 295 5.76 21.35 2.24
C ASN A 295 5.84 20.75 3.66
N VAL A 296 7.01 20.24 4.04
CA VAL A 296 7.25 19.62 5.37
C VAL A 296 6.83 20.54 6.51
N ASN A 297 7.06 21.84 6.39
CA ASN A 297 6.71 22.82 7.44
C ASN A 297 5.19 22.97 7.66
N LYS A 298 4.36 22.54 6.71
CA LYS A 298 2.89 22.56 6.82
C LYS A 298 2.32 21.28 7.43
N ILE A 299 3.11 20.20 7.49
CA ILE A 299 2.64 18.90 8.00
C ILE A 299 2.09 18.99 9.43
N PRO A 300 2.77 19.62 10.40
CA PRO A 300 2.24 19.74 11.77
C PRO A 300 0.87 20.42 11.79
N SER A 301 0.71 21.55 11.11
CA SER A 301 -0.57 22.28 11.05
C SER A 301 -1.68 21.47 10.36
N ILE A 302 -1.35 20.65 9.34
CA ILE A 302 -2.32 19.77 8.69
C ILE A 302 -2.73 18.65 9.65
N LEU A 303 -1.78 18.06 10.39
CA LEU A 303 -2.07 17.05 11.39
C LEU A 303 -2.94 17.61 12.52
N ASP A 304 -2.63 18.79 13.02
CA ASP A 304 -3.41 19.48 14.09
C ASP A 304 -4.88 19.65 13.68
N ASN A 305 -5.13 20.04 12.44
CA ASN A 305 -6.48 20.27 11.96
C ASN A 305 -7.22 18.98 11.59
N LEU A 306 -6.49 17.96 11.14
CA LEU A 306 -7.09 16.71 10.61
C LEU A 306 -7.14 15.61 11.65
N LEU A 307 -6.04 15.40 12.38
CA LEU A 307 -5.78 14.30 13.29
C LEU A 307 -5.08 14.80 14.58
N PRO A 308 -5.71 15.70 15.35
CA PRO A 308 -5.12 16.19 16.61
C PRO A 308 -4.80 15.06 17.59
N GLU A 309 -5.48 13.90 17.45
CA GLU A 309 -5.24 12.72 18.27
C GLU A 309 -3.85 12.08 18.05
N PHE A 310 -3.17 12.44 16.96
CA PHE A 310 -1.83 11.95 16.59
C PHE A 310 -0.75 13.03 16.69
N VAL A 311 -1.06 14.12 17.38
CA VAL A 311 -0.10 15.21 17.64
C VAL A 311 0.37 15.15 19.09
N TYR A 312 1.68 15.27 19.30
CA TYR A 312 2.30 15.34 20.62
C TYR A 312 3.65 16.05 20.53
N GLU A 313 4.18 16.46 21.67
CA GLU A 313 5.53 17.05 21.74
C GLU A 313 6.57 15.96 21.47
N HIS A 314 7.47 16.22 20.52
CA HIS A 314 8.49 15.30 20.10
C HIS A 314 9.81 15.51 20.84
N ALA A 315 10.38 14.44 21.39
CA ALA A 315 11.70 14.38 22.00
C ALA A 315 12.55 13.26 21.35
N THR A 316 12.87 13.43 20.07
CA THR A 316 13.48 12.40 19.23
C THR A 316 14.84 11.93 19.72
N MET A 317 14.98 10.63 19.90
CA MET A 317 16.24 9.94 20.17
C MET A 317 16.84 9.39 18.90
N LYS A 318 18.09 9.72 18.61
CA LYS A 318 18.89 9.14 17.53
C LYS A 318 19.54 7.83 17.96
N GLN A 319 19.91 6.99 17.01
CA GLN A 319 20.66 5.78 17.31
C GLN A 319 21.99 6.10 18.02
N PRO A 320 22.33 5.40 19.11
CA PRO A 320 23.58 5.61 19.83
C PRO A 320 24.78 5.22 18.95
N PRO A 321 25.97 5.79 19.20
CA PRO A 321 27.18 5.49 18.40
C PRO A 321 27.52 4.00 18.30
N ALA A 322 27.24 3.23 19.34
CA ALA A 322 27.46 1.78 19.36
C ALA A 322 26.59 1.01 18.34
N ALA A 323 25.47 1.58 17.86
CA ALA A 323 24.64 0.98 16.84
C ALA A 323 25.35 0.80 15.49
N LYS A 324 26.43 1.55 15.23
CA LYS A 324 27.24 1.40 14.02
C LYS A 324 27.79 -0.01 13.86
N TYR A 325 28.22 -0.65 14.96
CA TYR A 325 28.85 -1.97 14.90
C TYR A 325 27.91 -3.07 14.38
N PRO A 326 26.72 -3.31 14.94
CA PRO A 326 25.82 -4.33 14.43
C PRO A 326 25.27 -3.98 13.04
N ILE A 327 25.11 -2.69 12.69
CA ILE A 327 24.71 -2.26 11.36
C ILE A 327 25.80 -2.61 10.36
N LEU A 328 27.04 -2.14 10.59
CA LEU A 328 28.16 -2.36 9.69
C LEU A 328 28.42 -3.86 9.47
N LEU A 329 28.39 -4.65 10.55
CA LEU A 329 28.54 -6.11 10.42
C LEU A 329 27.47 -6.73 9.51
N GLY A 330 26.20 -6.36 9.68
CA GLY A 330 25.13 -6.87 8.84
C GLY A 330 25.36 -6.56 7.36
N TYR A 331 25.72 -5.31 7.05
CA TYR A 331 26.00 -4.90 5.67
C TYR A 331 27.30 -5.50 5.12
N SER A 332 28.33 -5.68 5.95
CA SER A 332 29.60 -6.30 5.52
C SER A 332 29.41 -7.77 5.16
N LEU A 333 28.60 -8.53 5.90
CA LEU A 333 28.27 -9.91 5.55
C LEU A 333 27.54 -10.00 4.20
N VAL A 334 26.57 -9.11 3.97
CA VAL A 334 25.88 -9.03 2.67
C VAL A 334 26.85 -8.63 1.57
N ALA A 335 27.78 -7.70 1.83
CA ALA A 335 28.80 -7.27 0.88
C ALA A 335 29.74 -8.40 0.49
N ILE A 336 30.20 -9.20 1.44
CA ILE A 336 31.07 -10.38 1.17
C ILE A 336 30.34 -11.35 0.23
N VAL A 337 29.09 -11.70 0.53
CA VAL A 337 28.29 -12.60 -0.31
C VAL A 337 28.08 -12.01 -1.70
N ALA A 338 27.75 -10.73 -1.78
CA ALA A 338 27.55 -10.04 -3.04
C ALA A 338 28.83 -10.01 -3.90
N VAL A 339 29.99 -9.73 -3.30
CA VAL A 339 31.30 -9.78 -3.98
C VAL A 339 31.58 -11.17 -4.54
N ILE A 340 31.39 -12.22 -3.76
CA ILE A 340 31.61 -13.60 -4.20
C ILE A 340 30.72 -13.92 -5.41
N ILE A 341 29.42 -13.60 -5.32
CA ILE A 341 28.47 -13.87 -6.40
C ILE A 341 28.83 -13.07 -7.66
N THR A 342 29.08 -11.77 -7.54
CA THR A 342 29.33 -10.90 -8.71
C THR A 342 30.67 -11.20 -9.38
N THR A 343 31.72 -11.55 -8.62
CA THR A 343 33.00 -11.92 -9.20
C THR A 343 32.92 -13.28 -9.90
N LEU A 344 32.35 -14.30 -9.25
CA LEU A 344 32.24 -15.65 -9.86
C LEU A 344 31.34 -15.61 -11.11
N SER A 345 30.16 -14.99 -11.02
CA SER A 345 29.25 -14.88 -12.18
C SER A 345 29.82 -14.01 -13.29
N GLY A 346 30.56 -12.95 -12.95
CA GLY A 346 31.19 -12.07 -13.93
C GLY A 346 32.28 -12.75 -14.71
N TYR A 347 33.19 -13.49 -14.07
CA TYR A 347 34.21 -14.27 -14.74
C TYR A 347 33.63 -15.41 -15.57
N SER A 348 32.63 -16.15 -15.02
CA SER A 348 31.94 -17.20 -15.76
C SER A 348 31.25 -16.68 -17.03
N LEU A 349 30.66 -15.46 -16.96
CA LEU A 349 30.07 -14.82 -18.13
C LEU A 349 31.13 -14.41 -19.17
N ILE A 350 32.26 -13.86 -18.74
CA ILE A 350 33.37 -13.50 -19.63
C ILE A 350 33.90 -14.76 -20.35
N ASP A 351 34.17 -15.84 -19.62
CA ASP A 351 34.64 -17.11 -20.18
C ASP A 351 33.64 -17.67 -21.20
N TYR A 352 32.34 -17.61 -20.89
CA TYR A 352 31.27 -18.04 -21.82
C TYR A 352 31.23 -17.20 -23.10
N LEU A 353 31.35 -15.87 -23.00
CA LEU A 353 31.33 -14.97 -24.16
C LEU A 353 32.61 -15.09 -25.01
N LEU A 354 33.77 -15.33 -24.39
CA LEU A 354 35.03 -15.63 -25.08
C LEU A 354 34.93 -16.95 -25.85
N ALA A 355 34.38 -18.02 -25.23
CA ALA A 355 34.18 -19.30 -25.87
C ALA A 355 33.24 -19.27 -27.07
N GLN A 356 32.31 -18.28 -27.12
CA GLN A 356 31.44 -18.05 -28.27
C GLN A 356 31.99 -17.04 -29.29
N GLU A 357 33.23 -16.62 -29.17
CA GLU A 357 33.87 -15.57 -30.01
C GLU A 357 33.09 -14.27 -30.12
N ARG A 358 32.23 -13.97 -29.12
CA ARG A 358 31.40 -12.76 -29.10
C ARG A 358 32.16 -11.52 -28.60
N ILE A 359 33.24 -11.72 -27.88
CA ILE A 359 34.10 -10.69 -27.37
C ILE A 359 35.56 -11.07 -27.61
N VAL A 360 36.43 -10.07 -27.75
CA VAL A 360 37.88 -10.26 -27.87
C VAL A 360 38.50 -10.14 -26.47
N GLU A 361 39.38 -11.04 -26.13
CA GLU A 361 40.09 -11.00 -24.86
C GLU A 361 40.93 -9.74 -24.77
N THR A 362 40.63 -8.90 -23.77
CA THR A 362 41.42 -7.71 -23.43
C THR A 362 41.65 -7.71 -21.91
N GLU A 363 42.81 -7.24 -21.46
CA GLU A 363 43.13 -7.14 -20.02
C GLU A 363 42.04 -6.35 -19.27
N ILE A 364 41.40 -5.35 -19.90
CA ILE A 364 40.35 -4.52 -19.31
C ILE A 364 39.13 -5.34 -18.89
N LEU A 365 38.74 -6.37 -19.67
CA LEU A 365 37.58 -7.21 -19.38
C LEU A 365 37.70 -7.92 -18.02
N MET A 366 38.91 -8.33 -17.64
CA MET A 366 39.18 -9.01 -16.36
C MET A 366 38.91 -8.10 -15.14
N TYR A 367 39.01 -6.78 -15.29
CA TYR A 367 38.76 -5.84 -14.19
C TYR A 367 37.30 -5.48 -14.02
N ILE A 368 36.40 -5.74 -15.00
CA ILE A 368 34.97 -5.38 -14.94
C ILE A 368 34.24 -6.01 -13.74
N PRO A 369 34.34 -7.35 -13.49
CA PRO A 369 33.66 -7.96 -12.33
C PRO A 369 34.18 -7.37 -10.99
N VAL A 370 35.46 -7.06 -10.89
CA VAL A 370 36.06 -6.44 -9.71
C VAL A 370 35.55 -5.01 -9.51
N ALA A 371 35.48 -4.23 -10.58
CA ALA A 371 34.96 -2.86 -10.53
C ALA A 371 33.46 -2.82 -10.13
N ILE A 372 32.66 -3.73 -10.66
CA ILE A 372 31.25 -3.87 -10.29
C ILE A 372 31.14 -4.26 -8.81
N SER A 373 31.94 -5.22 -8.36
CA SER A 373 31.96 -5.64 -6.95
C SER A 373 32.34 -4.50 -6.02
N ALA A 374 33.37 -3.70 -6.38
CA ALA A 374 33.79 -2.54 -5.61
C ALA A 374 32.67 -1.46 -5.53
N LEU A 375 31.95 -1.24 -6.63
CA LEU A 375 30.81 -0.33 -6.66
C LEU A 375 29.67 -0.82 -5.73
N ILE A 376 29.37 -2.11 -5.74
CA ILE A 376 28.35 -2.71 -4.85
C ILE A 376 28.76 -2.55 -3.38
N VAL A 377 30.04 -2.79 -3.04
CA VAL A 377 30.53 -2.58 -1.67
C VAL A 377 30.37 -1.12 -1.25
N LEU A 378 30.76 -0.17 -2.09
CA LEU A 378 30.61 1.26 -1.82
C LEU A 378 29.14 1.63 -1.58
N LEU A 379 28.23 1.11 -2.40
CA LEU A 379 26.79 1.33 -2.27
C LEU A 379 26.27 0.74 -0.95
N LEU A 380 26.67 -0.48 -0.58
CA LEU A 380 26.26 -1.11 0.68
C LEU A 380 26.79 -0.36 1.91
N LEU A 381 28.03 0.12 1.88
CA LEU A 381 28.58 0.96 2.94
C LEU A 381 27.83 2.29 3.07
N THR A 382 27.47 2.90 1.95
CA THR A 382 26.62 4.10 1.94
C THR A 382 25.26 3.81 2.56
N CYS A 383 24.63 2.68 2.21
CA CYS A 383 23.36 2.24 2.82
C CYS A 383 23.52 1.98 4.33
N ALA A 384 24.62 1.42 4.79
CA ALA A 384 24.91 1.24 6.21
C ALA A 384 25.00 2.58 6.94
N HIS A 385 25.72 3.54 6.38
CA HIS A 385 25.83 4.90 6.92
C HIS A 385 24.46 5.63 6.98
N LEU A 386 23.67 5.55 5.92
CA LEU A 386 22.32 6.12 5.88
C LEU A 386 21.40 5.44 6.90
N SER A 387 21.46 4.10 7.01
CA SER A 387 20.67 3.33 8.00
C SER A 387 20.97 3.73 9.43
N TYR A 388 22.21 4.12 9.73
CA TYR A 388 22.60 4.64 11.03
C TYR A 388 21.99 6.03 11.28
N ASN A 389 22.05 6.93 10.28
CA ASN A 389 21.71 8.35 10.47
C ASN A 389 20.20 8.64 10.40
N VAL A 390 19.43 7.82 9.66
CA VAL A 390 18.00 8.11 9.39
C VAL A 390 17.08 7.61 10.49
N LYS A 391 17.46 6.52 11.18
CA LYS A 391 16.57 5.87 12.15
C LYS A 391 16.54 6.65 13.46
N GLU A 392 15.32 7.03 13.84
CA GLU A 392 15.01 7.78 15.04
C GLU A 392 13.87 7.11 15.80
N PHE A 393 13.77 7.36 17.08
CA PHE A 393 12.76 6.86 17.99
C PHE A 393 12.30 7.97 18.93
N ASP A 394 11.04 7.95 19.28
CA ASP A 394 10.46 8.90 20.24
C ASP A 394 9.32 8.26 21.01
N MET A 395 9.17 8.62 22.28
CA MET A 395 8.10 8.16 23.18
C MET A 395 7.36 9.36 23.79
N GLY A 396 6.06 9.41 23.56
CA GLY A 396 5.14 10.32 24.24
C GLY A 396 4.23 9.61 25.23
N GLY A 397 3.25 10.32 25.76
CA GLY A 397 2.27 9.78 26.72
C GLY A 397 1.38 8.69 26.13
N ASN A 398 0.72 8.97 25.01
CA ASN A 398 -0.21 8.05 24.33
C ASN A 398 0.30 7.54 22.98
N LEU A 399 1.36 8.14 22.46
CA LEU A 399 1.91 7.88 21.14
C LEU A 399 3.41 7.66 21.24
N PHE A 400 3.93 6.89 20.29
CA PHE A 400 5.37 6.77 20.06
C PHE A 400 5.64 6.74 18.56
N THR A 401 6.87 7.04 18.15
CA THR A 401 7.25 7.08 16.73
C THR A 401 8.49 6.27 16.44
N PHE A 402 8.49 5.69 15.23
CA PHE A 402 9.69 5.19 14.60
C PHE A 402 9.91 5.90 13.28
N VAL A 403 11.13 6.37 13.08
CA VAL A 403 11.61 6.82 11.77
C VAL A 403 12.39 5.68 11.15
N ASN A 404 11.94 5.22 10.01
CA ASN A 404 12.47 4.06 9.30
C ASN A 404 12.80 4.40 7.85
N GLU A 405 13.23 3.36 7.13
CA GLU A 405 13.72 3.33 5.77
C GLU A 405 15.07 4.05 5.59
N ILE A 406 15.84 3.62 4.60
CA ILE A 406 17.22 4.07 4.42
C ILE A 406 17.28 5.22 3.43
N VAL A 407 16.65 5.05 2.28
CA VAL A 407 16.65 6.01 1.18
C VAL A 407 15.42 6.89 1.23
N ASP A 408 14.27 6.28 1.27
CA ASP A 408 13.02 6.93 1.61
C ASP A 408 12.98 7.13 3.13
N ARG A 409 12.34 8.16 3.62
CA ARG A 409 12.15 8.40 5.05
C ARG A 409 10.67 8.25 5.37
N GLU A 410 10.34 7.34 6.27
CA GLU A 410 8.99 7.17 6.78
C GLU A 410 8.99 7.36 8.30
N THR A 411 8.27 8.38 8.77
CA THR A 411 7.98 8.58 10.19
C THR A 411 6.61 7.98 10.48
N THR A 412 6.56 6.94 11.30
CA THR A 412 5.32 6.26 11.68
C THR A 412 4.97 6.63 13.12
N ILE A 413 3.84 7.30 13.33
CA ILE A 413 3.28 7.68 14.62
C ILE A 413 2.26 6.63 15.01
N ILE A 414 2.43 5.98 16.16
CA ILE A 414 1.67 4.81 16.59
C ILE A 414 1.07 5.09 17.97
N ASN A 415 -0.21 4.72 18.14
CA ASN A 415 -0.85 4.70 19.44
C ASN A 415 -0.56 3.37 20.14
N TYR A 416 -0.21 3.39 21.46
CA TYR A 416 0.04 2.20 22.25
C TYR A 416 -1.11 1.20 22.21
N ASP A 417 -2.36 1.68 22.20
CA ASP A 417 -3.57 0.84 22.21
C ASP A 417 -3.84 0.13 20.86
N ARG A 418 -3.01 0.38 19.83
CA ARG A 418 -3.12 -0.23 18.49
C ARG A 418 -2.10 -1.33 18.24
N VAL A 419 -1.20 -1.53 19.17
CA VAL A 419 -0.16 -2.55 19.06
C VAL A 419 -0.77 -3.93 19.29
N GLN A 420 -0.60 -4.82 18.30
CA GLN A 420 -1.05 -6.21 18.40
C GLN A 420 0.01 -7.11 19.03
N VAL A 421 1.23 -6.98 18.54
CA VAL A 421 2.38 -7.74 19.01
C VAL A 421 3.59 -6.83 19.11
N ILE A 422 4.32 -6.94 20.20
CA ILE A 422 5.61 -6.32 20.38
C ILE A 422 6.65 -7.42 20.61
N ASN A 423 7.75 -7.33 19.87
CA ASN A 423 8.89 -8.24 20.03
C ASN A 423 10.18 -7.44 20.06
N ILE A 424 10.89 -7.50 21.19
CA ILE A 424 12.20 -6.87 21.38
C ILE A 424 13.26 -7.96 21.28
N ALA A 425 14.12 -7.83 20.29
CA ALA A 425 15.15 -8.83 20.00
C ALA A 425 16.51 -8.17 19.84
N SER A 426 17.53 -8.81 20.41
CA SER A 426 18.92 -8.39 20.31
C SER A 426 19.76 -9.50 19.66
N SER A 427 20.63 -9.12 18.71
CA SER A 427 21.66 -10.01 18.20
C SER A 427 22.81 -10.08 19.23
N ARG A 428 23.63 -11.14 19.19
CA ARG A 428 24.77 -11.31 20.13
C ARG A 428 25.66 -10.06 20.23
N ILE A 429 25.92 -9.43 19.08
CA ILE A 429 26.74 -8.21 19.02
C ILE A 429 26.00 -7.00 19.57
N ALA A 430 24.73 -6.83 19.20
CA ALA A 430 23.92 -5.74 19.72
C ALA A 430 23.75 -5.86 21.25
N HIS A 431 23.53 -7.07 21.76
CA HIS A 431 23.40 -7.35 23.18
C HIS A 431 24.66 -6.97 23.97
N HIS A 432 25.86 -7.23 23.41
CA HIS A 432 27.13 -6.82 24.02
C HIS A 432 27.20 -5.30 24.27
N PHE A 433 26.51 -4.50 23.43
CA PHE A 433 26.40 -3.04 23.56
C PHE A 433 25.11 -2.59 24.27
N GLY A 434 24.33 -3.50 24.84
CA GLY A 434 23.04 -3.18 25.46
C GLY A 434 21.99 -2.67 24.48
N LEU A 435 22.10 -3.04 23.21
CA LEU A 435 21.21 -2.58 22.14
C LEU A 435 20.26 -3.68 21.68
N ALA A 436 19.03 -3.30 21.33
CA ALA A 436 18.01 -4.16 20.76
C ALA A 436 17.31 -3.50 19.58
N LYS A 437 16.51 -4.28 18.87
CA LYS A 437 15.50 -3.82 17.90
C LYS A 437 14.13 -4.19 18.40
N CYS A 438 13.19 -3.28 18.25
CA CYS A 438 11.78 -3.52 18.50
C CYS A 438 11.05 -3.79 17.19
N LYS A 439 10.28 -4.89 17.12
CA LYS A 439 9.35 -5.20 16.05
C LYS A 439 7.95 -5.06 16.58
N ILE A 440 7.13 -4.25 15.93
CA ILE A 440 5.75 -4.00 16.31
C ILE A 440 4.85 -4.41 15.17
N SER A 441 3.85 -5.23 15.45
CA SER A 441 2.82 -5.63 14.51
C SER A 441 1.54 -4.84 14.77
N LEU A 442 1.00 -4.26 13.70
CA LEU A 442 -0.25 -3.51 13.67
C LEU A 442 -1.19 -4.13 12.64
N LEU A 443 -2.49 -4.01 12.88
CA LEU A 443 -3.46 -4.25 11.81
C LEU A 443 -3.43 -3.09 10.80
N SER A 444 -3.45 -3.43 9.53
CA SER A 444 -3.40 -2.49 8.40
C SER A 444 -4.46 -2.85 7.36
N SER A 445 -4.69 -1.96 6.41
CA SER A 445 -5.51 -2.25 5.22
C SER A 445 -4.96 -3.41 4.38
N MET A 446 -3.69 -3.75 4.54
CA MET A 446 -3.01 -4.84 3.84
C MET A 446 -2.85 -6.12 4.69
N GLY A 447 -3.50 -6.19 5.85
CA GLY A 447 -3.33 -7.26 6.82
C GLY A 447 -2.43 -6.84 7.99
N GLU A 448 -1.60 -7.75 8.45
CA GLU A 448 -0.62 -7.45 9.49
C GLU A 448 0.55 -6.66 8.88
N ARG A 449 0.87 -5.52 9.48
CA ARG A 449 2.05 -4.75 9.14
C ARG A 449 3.05 -4.78 10.29
N THR A 450 4.27 -5.20 9.99
CA THR A 450 5.37 -5.18 10.94
C THR A 450 6.25 -3.95 10.70
N ILE A 451 6.47 -3.16 11.75
CA ILE A 451 7.36 -2.02 11.79
C ILE A 451 8.54 -2.39 12.67
N THR A 452 9.77 -2.22 12.15
CA THR A 452 10.99 -2.57 12.90
C THR A 452 11.78 -1.30 13.21
N SER A 453 12.14 -1.07 14.47
CA SER A 453 12.96 0.06 14.89
C SER A 453 14.41 -0.03 14.40
N GLY A 454 15.19 1.03 14.59
CA GLY A 454 16.64 0.98 14.60
C GLY A 454 17.21 0.23 15.81
N TYR A 455 18.50 0.32 16.01
CA TYR A 455 19.16 -0.16 17.23
C TYR A 455 19.13 0.93 18.30
N PHE A 456 18.41 0.66 19.38
CA PHE A 456 18.31 1.57 20.54
C PHE A 456 18.64 0.80 21.82
N PRO A 457 18.93 1.48 22.94
CA PRO A 457 19.10 0.82 24.22
C PRO A 457 17.89 -0.07 24.54
N GLU A 458 18.15 -1.30 24.96
CA GLU A 458 17.10 -2.27 25.27
C GLU A 458 16.17 -1.73 26.38
N SER A 459 16.74 -1.02 27.37
CA SER A 459 15.98 -0.36 28.43
C SER A 459 14.98 0.67 27.93
N GLU A 460 15.31 1.43 26.87
CA GLU A 460 14.38 2.42 26.30
C GLU A 460 13.25 1.75 25.49
N LEU A 461 13.59 0.71 24.73
CA LEU A 461 12.59 -0.04 23.95
C LEU A 461 11.64 -0.82 24.86
N SER A 462 12.13 -1.34 25.99
CA SER A 462 11.30 -2.07 26.97
C SER A 462 10.22 -1.20 27.59
N LYS A 463 10.46 0.12 27.73
CA LYS A 463 9.45 1.08 28.22
C LYS A 463 8.18 1.07 27.36
N ILE A 464 8.28 0.75 26.05
CA ILE A 464 7.09 0.64 25.20
C ILE A 464 6.20 -0.51 25.71
N ALA A 465 6.80 -1.68 25.95
CA ALA A 465 6.06 -2.85 26.46
C ALA A 465 5.51 -2.60 27.87
N GLU A 466 6.33 -1.99 28.75
CA GLU A 466 5.93 -1.60 30.11
C GLU A 466 4.73 -0.64 30.06
N ARG A 467 4.77 0.36 29.18
CA ARG A 467 3.68 1.32 29.03
C ARG A 467 2.38 0.67 28.55
N ILE A 468 2.47 -0.28 27.61
CA ILE A 468 1.31 -1.05 27.15
C ILE A 468 0.73 -1.87 28.29
N ILE A 469 1.58 -2.56 29.09
CA ILE A 469 1.15 -3.37 30.23
C ILE A 469 0.52 -2.48 31.32
N GLU A 470 1.12 -1.33 31.61
CA GLU A 470 0.58 -0.35 32.55
C GLU A 470 -0.83 0.07 32.13
N ARG A 471 -1.04 0.47 30.87
CA ARG A 471 -2.35 0.88 30.33
C ARG A 471 -3.38 -0.25 30.39
N ILE A 472 -2.98 -1.49 30.17
CA ILE A 472 -3.86 -2.67 30.35
C ILE A 472 -4.23 -2.83 31.82
N SER A 473 -3.29 -2.69 32.74
CA SER A 473 -3.51 -2.90 34.16
C SER A 473 -4.36 -1.79 34.81
N THR A 474 -4.25 -0.55 34.32
CA THR A 474 -5.03 0.59 34.77
C THR A 474 -6.41 0.68 34.13
N GLY A 475 -6.69 -0.16 33.12
CA GLY A 475 -7.93 -0.11 32.35
C GLY A 475 -8.00 1.03 31.34
N GLU A 476 -6.90 1.75 31.11
CA GLU A 476 -6.80 2.80 30.09
C GLU A 476 -6.71 2.21 28.67
N TYR A 477 -6.19 0.96 28.55
CA TYR A 477 -6.06 0.29 27.26
C TYR A 477 -7.43 -0.16 26.75
N ASP A 478 -7.87 0.42 25.65
CA ASP A 478 -9.12 0.03 25.02
C ASP A 478 -8.87 -1.03 23.94
N TYR A 479 -8.91 -2.31 24.33
CA TYR A 479 -8.76 -3.44 23.40
C TYR A 479 -9.91 -3.55 22.38
N ARG A 480 -11.08 -2.91 22.62
CA ARG A 480 -12.17 -2.85 21.62
C ARG A 480 -11.76 -2.12 20.37
N LEU A 481 -10.78 -1.22 20.49
CA LEU A 481 -10.18 -0.53 19.37
C LEU A 481 -9.40 -1.47 18.46
N ASN A 482 -8.95 -2.62 18.96
CA ASN A 482 -8.20 -3.62 18.21
C ASN A 482 -9.08 -4.64 17.47
N GLY A 483 -10.39 -4.52 17.58
CA GLY A 483 -11.32 -5.31 16.77
C GLY A 483 -11.57 -6.74 17.24
N ILE A 484 -11.34 -7.01 18.53
CA ILE A 484 -11.73 -8.27 19.19
C ILE A 484 -13.20 -8.18 19.61
#